data_65b597e900383fa23b7e54a946798709
#
_entry.id   65b597e900383fa23b7e54a946798709
#
_cell.length_a   1.000
_cell.length_b   1.000
_cell.length_c   1.000
_cell.angle_alpha   90.00
_cell.angle_beta   90.00
_cell.angle_gamma   90.00
#
_symmetry.space_group_name_H-M   'P 1'
#
loop_
_entity.id
_entity.type
_entity.pdbx_description
1 polymer ?
#
loop_
_entity_poly.entity_id
_entity_poly.type
_entity_poly.pdbx_seq_one_letter_code
_entity_poly.pdbx_strand_id
1 'polypeptide(L)'
;MVVDVIKALSNNSKDEKFNLAISNALKLQSNSQEDFVSLFGNEYEKIAPAPNSGLAGVFSTPDLREKINFSSTNQQVLDLIRVEVEDAINRSFNTLRSRIDRFGVTQPNIQRLETAGRILVELPGIKDTERARKLLQSTAQLEFWETYEYQELFPQLEEINQYLREIESEDNNLDSEKVSSEISEEPSNQ
;
A
#
# COMPACT_ATOMS: atom_id res chain seq x y z
N MET A 1 3.91 -9.48 5.60
CA MET A 1 5.05 -9.23 4.69
C MET A 1 5.23 -10.31 3.62
N VAL A 2 5.50 -11.61 3.93
CA VAL A 2 5.69 -12.66 2.89
C VAL A 2 4.45 -12.79 1.99
N VAL A 3 3.26 -12.83 2.56
CA VAL A 3 1.98 -12.87 1.81
C VAL A 3 1.82 -11.68 0.86
N ASP A 4 2.19 -10.51 1.31
CA ASP A 4 2.06 -9.28 0.51
C ASP A 4 3.04 -9.29 -0.67
N VAL A 5 4.25 -9.84 -0.46
CA VAL A 5 5.23 -10.06 -1.54
C VAL A 5 4.67 -11.04 -2.57
N ILE A 6 4.15 -12.20 -2.14
CA ILE A 6 3.58 -13.21 -3.05
C ILE A 6 2.40 -12.63 -3.84
N LYS A 7 1.53 -11.87 -3.20
CA LYS A 7 0.42 -11.18 -3.87
C LYS A 7 0.93 -10.12 -4.87
N ALA A 8 1.94 -9.33 -4.49
CA ALA A 8 2.53 -8.35 -5.39
C ALA A 8 3.17 -9.01 -6.62
N LEU A 9 3.94 -10.09 -6.44
CA LEU A 9 4.56 -10.86 -7.52
C LEU A 9 3.53 -11.44 -8.51
N SER A 10 2.34 -11.82 -8.01
CA SER A 10 1.22 -12.27 -8.84
C SER A 10 0.38 -11.12 -9.42
N ASN A 11 0.81 -9.87 -9.29
CA ASN A 11 0.04 -8.67 -9.64
C ASN A 11 -1.37 -8.67 -9.00
N ASN A 12 -1.46 -9.07 -7.74
CA ASN A 12 -2.72 -9.22 -6.99
C ASN A 12 -3.74 -10.10 -7.72
N SER A 13 -3.30 -11.25 -8.20
CA SER A 13 -4.12 -12.19 -8.96
C SER A 13 -5.45 -12.47 -8.28
N LYS A 14 -6.53 -12.49 -9.07
CA LYS A 14 -7.89 -12.83 -8.64
C LYS A 14 -8.20 -14.32 -8.77
N ASP A 15 -7.21 -15.14 -9.14
CA ASP A 15 -7.39 -16.59 -9.26
C ASP A 15 -7.89 -17.19 -7.93
N GLU A 16 -9.00 -17.91 -7.99
CA GLU A 16 -9.66 -18.45 -6.79
C GLU A 16 -8.79 -19.51 -6.10
N LYS A 17 -8.11 -20.37 -6.89
CA LYS A 17 -7.26 -21.44 -6.36
C LYS A 17 -6.05 -20.84 -5.64
N PHE A 18 -5.44 -19.82 -6.22
CA PHE A 18 -4.34 -19.08 -5.64
C PHE A 18 -4.75 -18.44 -4.30
N ASN A 19 -5.86 -17.72 -4.28
CA ASN A 19 -6.35 -17.06 -3.07
C ASN A 19 -6.77 -18.05 -1.98
N LEU A 20 -7.37 -19.19 -2.36
CA LEU A 20 -7.71 -20.25 -1.43
C LEU A 20 -6.46 -20.90 -0.83
N ALA A 21 -5.43 -21.18 -1.64
CA ALA A 21 -4.16 -21.73 -1.18
C ALA A 21 -3.46 -20.78 -0.18
N ILE A 22 -3.42 -19.47 -0.47
CA ILE A 22 -2.91 -18.47 0.47
C ILE A 22 -3.68 -18.47 1.79
N SER A 23 -5.02 -18.53 1.74
CA SER A 23 -5.86 -18.54 2.93
C SER A 23 -5.62 -19.78 3.80
N ASN A 24 -5.47 -20.95 3.17
CA ASN A 24 -5.19 -22.19 3.87
C ASN A 24 -3.77 -22.18 4.47
N ALA A 25 -2.76 -21.74 3.72
CA ALA A 25 -1.39 -21.61 4.20
C ALA A 25 -1.29 -20.68 5.42
N LEU A 26 -2.03 -19.55 5.41
CA LEU A 26 -2.10 -18.63 6.57
C LEU A 26 -2.65 -19.30 7.83
N LYS A 27 -3.68 -20.16 7.68
CA LYS A 27 -4.24 -20.90 8.83
C LYS A 27 -3.24 -21.91 9.39
N LEU A 28 -2.47 -22.55 8.51
CA LEU A 28 -1.47 -23.56 8.90
C LEU A 28 -0.22 -22.91 9.53
N GLN A 29 0.16 -21.71 9.09
CA GLN A 29 1.34 -21.01 9.56
C GLN A 29 1.36 -20.80 11.09
N SER A 30 0.20 -20.66 11.74
CA SER A 30 0.12 -20.49 13.19
C SER A 30 0.56 -21.73 13.97
N ASN A 31 0.47 -22.92 13.35
CA ASN A 31 0.74 -24.22 13.97
C ASN A 31 1.89 -24.99 13.32
N SER A 32 2.54 -24.41 12.32
CA SER A 32 3.65 -25.02 11.58
C SER A 32 4.94 -24.19 11.74
N GLN A 33 6.08 -24.88 11.72
CA GLN A 33 7.41 -24.29 11.67
C GLN A 33 7.96 -24.20 10.24
N GLU A 34 7.20 -24.66 9.26
CA GLU A 34 7.58 -24.58 7.85
C GLU A 34 7.51 -23.13 7.35
N ASP A 35 8.32 -22.82 6.37
CA ASP A 35 8.25 -21.52 5.69
C ASP A 35 6.94 -21.35 4.93
N PHE A 36 6.48 -20.12 4.82
CA PHE A 36 5.16 -19.83 4.22
C PHE A 36 5.09 -20.24 2.75
N VAL A 37 6.18 -20.15 1.99
CA VAL A 37 6.20 -20.51 0.56
C VAL A 37 6.01 -22.02 0.39
N SER A 38 6.60 -22.83 1.29
CA SER A 38 6.39 -24.28 1.31
C SER A 38 4.95 -24.63 1.66
N LEU A 39 4.39 -24.01 2.71
CA LEU A 39 2.99 -24.21 3.09
C LEU A 39 2.04 -23.83 1.94
N PHE A 40 2.31 -22.69 1.30
CA PHE A 40 1.52 -22.25 0.14
C PHE A 40 1.61 -23.22 -1.03
N GLY A 41 2.80 -23.71 -1.35
CA GLY A 41 3.03 -24.68 -2.42
C GLY A 41 2.27 -25.99 -2.17
N ASN A 42 2.37 -26.52 -0.94
CA ASN A 42 1.66 -27.74 -0.53
C ASN A 42 0.14 -27.59 -0.61
N GLU A 43 -0.39 -26.45 -0.18
CA GLU A 43 -1.84 -26.18 -0.27
C GLU A 43 -2.30 -25.97 -1.71
N TYR A 44 -1.47 -25.31 -2.53
CA TYR A 44 -1.79 -25.12 -3.93
C TYR A 44 -1.82 -26.45 -4.70
N GLU A 45 -0.89 -27.39 -4.44
CA GLU A 45 -0.87 -28.70 -5.05
C GLU A 45 -2.10 -29.54 -4.67
N LYS A 46 -2.60 -29.42 -3.43
CA LYS A 46 -3.85 -30.10 -3.02
C LYS A 46 -5.07 -29.59 -3.79
N ILE A 47 -5.10 -28.30 -4.12
CA ILE A 47 -6.21 -27.65 -4.82
C ILE A 47 -6.11 -27.88 -6.34
N ALA A 48 -4.90 -27.93 -6.87
CA ALA A 48 -4.60 -28.03 -8.29
C ALA A 48 -3.51 -29.10 -8.56
N PRO A 49 -3.81 -30.38 -8.45
CA PRO A 49 -2.83 -31.49 -8.43
C PRO A 49 -2.22 -31.86 -9.79
N ALA A 50 -2.22 -31.00 -10.78
CA ALA A 50 -1.63 -31.34 -12.08
C ALA A 50 -0.20 -30.77 -12.22
N PRO A 51 0.77 -31.52 -12.83
CA PRO A 51 2.17 -31.15 -12.87
C PRO A 51 2.49 -29.84 -13.60
N ASN A 52 1.59 -29.34 -14.42
CA ASN A 52 1.75 -28.09 -15.18
C ASN A 52 0.62 -27.07 -14.86
N SER A 53 -0.03 -27.21 -13.72
CA SER A 53 -1.23 -26.44 -13.48
C SER A 53 -0.99 -25.16 -12.71
N GLY A 54 -0.93 -24.11 -13.44
CA GLY A 54 -1.50 -22.87 -12.95
C GLY A 54 -0.58 -21.89 -12.24
N LEU A 55 0.43 -22.27 -11.46
CA LEU A 55 1.30 -21.29 -10.81
C LEU A 55 2.08 -20.44 -11.84
N ALA A 56 2.61 -21.07 -12.89
CA ALA A 56 3.27 -20.35 -13.97
C ALA A 56 2.37 -19.31 -14.64
N GLY A 57 1.07 -19.63 -14.81
CA GLY A 57 0.08 -18.68 -15.35
C GLY A 57 -0.19 -17.51 -14.40
N VAL A 58 -0.28 -17.78 -13.09
CA VAL A 58 -0.52 -16.77 -12.05
C VAL A 58 0.67 -15.81 -11.90
N PHE A 59 1.91 -16.33 -12.01
CA PHE A 59 3.14 -15.57 -11.84
C PHE A 59 3.81 -15.13 -13.15
N SER A 60 3.19 -15.34 -14.31
CA SER A 60 3.66 -14.82 -15.60
C SER A 60 3.39 -13.32 -15.73
N THR A 61 3.85 -12.54 -14.76
CA THR A 61 3.74 -11.08 -14.72
C THR A 61 4.84 -10.44 -15.56
N PRO A 62 4.70 -9.16 -15.98
CA PRO A 62 5.75 -8.45 -16.71
C PRO A 62 7.12 -8.51 -16.05
N ASP A 63 7.16 -8.42 -14.71
CA ASP A 63 8.40 -8.41 -13.92
C ASP A 63 9.09 -9.78 -13.85
N LEU A 64 8.33 -10.87 -13.99
CA LEU A 64 8.84 -12.25 -13.90
C LEU A 64 8.89 -12.98 -15.26
N ARG A 65 8.47 -12.33 -16.34
CA ARG A 65 8.36 -12.96 -17.68
C ARG A 65 9.68 -13.52 -18.20
N GLU A 66 10.80 -12.94 -17.82
CA GLU A 66 12.13 -13.44 -18.19
C GLU A 66 12.54 -14.68 -17.39
N LYS A 67 11.98 -14.87 -16.19
CA LYS A 67 12.32 -15.94 -15.25
C LYS A 67 11.30 -17.08 -15.25
N ILE A 68 10.03 -16.79 -15.57
CA ILE A 68 8.92 -17.74 -15.60
C ILE A 68 8.29 -17.74 -17.00
N ASN A 69 8.14 -18.93 -17.56
CA ASN A 69 7.36 -19.16 -18.77
C ASN A 69 6.19 -20.12 -18.47
N PHE A 70 5.23 -20.21 -19.38
CA PHE A 70 4.05 -21.06 -19.21
C PHE A 70 4.36 -22.56 -19.08
N SER A 71 5.57 -23.01 -19.44
CA SER A 71 6.04 -24.38 -19.29
C SER A 71 6.79 -24.62 -17.97
N SER A 72 6.99 -23.60 -17.14
CA SER A 72 7.65 -23.72 -15.85
C SER A 72 6.80 -24.56 -14.91
N THR A 73 7.45 -25.47 -14.18
CA THR A 73 6.81 -26.31 -13.17
C THR A 73 6.46 -25.49 -11.92
N ASN A 74 5.47 -25.96 -11.15
CA ASN A 74 5.14 -25.32 -9.88
C ASN A 74 6.35 -25.20 -8.95
N GLN A 75 7.22 -26.20 -8.91
CA GLN A 75 8.43 -26.19 -8.09
C GLN A 75 9.38 -25.05 -8.51
N GLN A 76 9.61 -24.89 -9.82
CA GLN A 76 10.48 -23.81 -10.33
C GLN A 76 9.91 -22.43 -9.98
N VAL A 77 8.58 -22.29 -10.04
CA VAL A 77 7.90 -21.03 -9.64
C VAL A 77 8.05 -20.79 -8.13
N LEU A 78 7.88 -21.82 -7.31
CA LEU A 78 8.03 -21.71 -5.85
C LEU A 78 9.47 -21.37 -5.45
N ASP A 79 10.46 -21.95 -6.12
CA ASP A 79 11.87 -21.66 -5.86
C ASP A 79 12.20 -20.21 -6.21
N LEU A 80 11.67 -19.71 -7.32
CA LEU A 80 11.81 -18.28 -7.65
C LEU A 80 11.12 -17.37 -6.63
N ILE A 81 9.90 -17.73 -6.20
CA ILE A 81 9.18 -16.96 -5.18
C ILE A 81 9.99 -16.90 -3.88
N ARG A 82 10.67 -17.99 -3.47
CA ARG A 82 11.55 -17.98 -2.29
C ARG A 82 12.65 -16.94 -2.42
N VAL A 83 13.32 -16.91 -3.56
CA VAL A 83 14.38 -15.93 -3.81
C VAL A 83 13.84 -14.50 -3.73
N GLU A 84 12.74 -14.22 -4.41
CA GLU A 84 12.15 -12.87 -4.41
C GLU A 84 11.64 -12.44 -3.01
N VAL A 85 11.09 -13.38 -2.24
CA VAL A 85 10.68 -13.15 -0.84
C VAL A 85 11.90 -12.86 0.03
N GLU A 86 12.97 -13.62 -0.10
CA GLU A 86 14.20 -13.40 0.66
C GLU A 86 14.81 -12.04 0.34
N ASP A 87 14.87 -11.67 -0.93
CA ASP A 87 15.34 -10.36 -1.37
C ASP A 87 14.45 -9.22 -0.83
N ALA A 88 13.14 -9.41 -0.80
CA ALA A 88 12.23 -8.43 -0.22
C ALA A 88 12.44 -8.26 1.29
N ILE A 89 12.69 -9.36 2.02
CA ILE A 89 13.03 -9.35 3.45
C ILE A 89 14.36 -8.62 3.66
N ASN A 90 15.38 -8.90 2.84
CA ASN A 90 16.68 -8.24 2.91
C ASN A 90 16.58 -6.73 2.67
N ARG A 91 15.82 -6.31 1.65
CA ARG A 91 15.55 -4.87 1.41
C ARG A 91 14.83 -4.21 2.59
N SER A 92 13.84 -4.89 3.14
CA SER A 92 13.09 -4.41 4.31
C SER A 92 13.98 -4.29 5.55
N PHE A 93 14.83 -5.28 5.79
CA PHE A 93 15.80 -5.28 6.90
C PHE A 93 16.75 -4.09 6.80
N ASN A 94 17.34 -3.86 5.63
CA ASN A 94 18.25 -2.75 5.40
C ASN A 94 17.54 -1.39 5.55
N THR A 95 16.29 -1.29 5.08
CA THR A 95 15.47 -0.08 5.24
C THR A 95 15.18 0.20 6.71
N LEU A 96 14.76 -0.81 7.47
CA LEU A 96 14.50 -0.69 8.91
C LEU A 96 15.77 -0.29 9.67
N ARG A 97 16.90 -0.94 9.36
CA ARG A 97 18.19 -0.60 9.96
C ARG A 97 18.55 0.87 9.73
N SER A 98 18.47 1.32 8.47
CA SER A 98 18.76 2.72 8.13
C SER A 98 17.84 3.73 8.86
N ARG A 99 16.55 3.38 9.05
CA ARG A 99 15.61 4.22 9.78
C ARG A 99 15.93 4.27 11.28
N ILE A 100 16.30 3.14 11.86
CA ILE A 100 16.65 3.02 13.28
C ILE A 100 17.94 3.78 13.57
N ASP A 101 18.95 3.67 12.70
CA ASP A 101 20.21 4.42 12.83
C ASP A 101 19.95 5.94 12.83
N ARG A 102 19.03 6.42 11.98
CA ARG A 102 18.64 7.83 11.95
C ARG A 102 17.82 8.27 13.16
N PHE A 103 17.13 7.35 13.79
CA PHE A 103 16.36 7.65 15.00
C PHE A 103 17.23 7.86 16.23
N GLY A 104 18.51 7.47 16.19
CA GLY A 104 19.49 7.72 17.23
C GLY A 104 19.33 6.86 18.47
N VAL A 105 18.78 5.65 18.31
CA VAL A 105 18.67 4.68 19.42
C VAL A 105 20.03 4.09 19.73
N THR A 106 20.36 4.04 21.01
CA THR A 106 21.61 3.42 21.47
C THR A 106 21.45 1.90 21.49
N GLN A 107 22.30 1.18 20.76
CA GLN A 107 22.35 -0.29 20.72
C GLN A 107 21.01 -0.97 20.32
N PRO A 108 20.45 -0.67 19.13
CA PRO A 108 19.28 -1.39 18.67
C PRO A 108 19.64 -2.85 18.34
N ASN A 109 18.73 -3.77 18.66
CA ASN A 109 18.85 -5.16 18.24
C ASN A 109 17.86 -5.44 17.11
N ILE A 110 18.37 -5.82 15.94
CA ILE A 110 17.55 -6.13 14.76
C ILE A 110 17.96 -7.52 14.27
N GLN A 111 17.00 -8.45 14.28
CA GLN A 111 17.23 -9.83 13.89
C GLN A 111 16.21 -10.29 12.84
N ARG A 112 16.67 -11.06 11.87
CA ARG A 112 15.79 -11.77 10.94
C ARG A 112 15.43 -13.13 11.55
N LEU A 113 14.13 -13.42 11.58
CA LEU A 113 13.60 -14.73 11.96
C LEU A 113 13.35 -15.51 10.67
N GLU A 114 14.33 -16.31 10.25
CA GLU A 114 14.37 -16.95 8.92
C GLU A 114 13.12 -17.80 8.62
N THR A 115 12.71 -18.64 9.54
CA THR A 115 11.54 -19.51 9.36
C THR A 115 10.20 -18.77 9.30
N ALA A 116 10.09 -17.61 9.93
CA ALA A 116 8.82 -16.89 10.03
C ALA A 116 8.66 -15.75 9.01
N GLY A 117 9.72 -15.43 8.23
CA GLY A 117 9.71 -14.27 7.34
C GLY A 117 9.43 -12.95 8.10
N ARG A 118 9.91 -12.85 9.35
CA ARG A 118 9.70 -11.73 10.27
C ARG A 118 11.03 -11.09 10.63
N ILE A 119 10.96 -9.81 10.97
CA ILE A 119 12.09 -9.06 11.50
C ILE A 119 11.73 -8.68 12.94
N LEU A 120 12.55 -9.12 13.90
CA LEU A 120 12.47 -8.72 15.28
C LEU A 120 13.26 -7.43 15.44
N VAL A 121 12.64 -6.43 16.06
CA VAL A 121 13.27 -5.13 16.34
C VAL A 121 13.09 -4.82 17.83
N GLU A 122 14.19 -4.67 18.54
CA GLU A 122 14.22 -4.28 19.94
C GLU A 122 14.97 -2.93 20.05
N LEU A 123 14.30 -1.97 20.64
CA LEU A 123 14.79 -0.60 20.74
C LEU A 123 14.85 -0.18 22.22
N PRO A 124 15.94 -0.50 22.93
CA PRO A 124 16.06 -0.18 24.34
C PRO A 124 16.12 1.33 24.57
N GLY A 125 15.49 1.78 25.67
CA GLY A 125 15.52 3.18 26.10
C GLY A 125 14.61 4.14 25.31
N ILE A 126 13.78 3.67 24.40
CA ILE A 126 12.78 4.51 23.73
C ILE A 126 11.68 4.90 24.72
N LYS A 127 11.46 6.22 24.86
CA LYS A 127 10.38 6.78 25.67
C LYS A 127 9.06 6.87 24.90
N ASP A 128 9.14 7.16 23.60
CA ASP A 128 7.97 7.34 22.71
C ASP A 128 7.88 6.17 21.73
N THR A 129 7.20 5.12 22.14
CA THR A 129 7.01 3.89 21.36
C THR A 129 6.10 4.12 20.15
N GLU A 130 5.12 5.02 20.25
CA GLU A 130 4.20 5.32 19.15
C GLU A 130 4.90 6.05 18.01
N ARG A 131 5.75 7.01 18.32
CA ARG A 131 6.57 7.72 17.34
C ARG A 131 7.54 6.76 16.65
N ALA A 132 8.17 5.85 17.40
CA ALA A 132 9.05 4.83 16.84
C ALA A 132 8.29 3.91 15.88
N ARG A 133 7.11 3.42 16.29
CA ARG A 133 6.25 2.58 15.45
C ARG A 133 5.86 3.29 14.17
N LYS A 134 5.39 4.53 14.26
CA LYS A 134 5.01 5.35 13.11
C LYS A 134 6.17 5.55 12.13
N LEU A 135 7.37 5.80 12.64
CA LEU A 135 8.57 5.94 11.81
C LEU A 135 8.94 4.65 11.09
N LEU A 136 8.88 3.51 11.79
CA LEU A 136 9.23 2.21 11.20
C LEU A 136 8.18 1.73 10.18
N GLN A 137 6.91 2.00 10.44
CA GLN A 137 5.79 1.60 9.59
C GLN A 137 5.52 2.59 8.44
N SER A 138 6.07 3.80 8.49
CA SER A 138 5.83 4.79 7.44
C SER A 138 6.37 4.29 6.10
N THR A 139 5.54 4.36 5.08
CA THR A 139 5.94 4.18 3.68
C THR A 139 6.16 5.55 3.08
N ALA A 140 7.30 5.76 2.42
CA ALA A 140 7.53 6.93 1.60
C ALA A 140 7.12 6.58 0.17
N GLN A 141 6.18 7.34 -0.37
CA GLN A 141 5.87 7.30 -1.79
C GLN A 141 6.69 8.38 -2.46
N LEU A 142 7.40 8.04 -3.51
CA LEU A 142 8.13 9.02 -4.30
C LEU A 142 7.12 9.68 -5.24
N GLU A 143 6.94 10.97 -5.09
CA GLU A 143 6.08 11.79 -5.93
C GLU A 143 6.92 12.90 -6.56
N PHE A 144 6.67 13.14 -7.84
CA PHE A 144 7.26 14.26 -8.55
C PHE A 144 6.15 15.28 -8.78
N TRP A 145 6.34 16.48 -8.26
CA TRP A 145 5.42 17.59 -8.41
C TRP A 145 6.02 18.62 -9.33
N GLU A 146 5.29 19.02 -10.34
CA GLU A 146 5.62 20.19 -11.14
C GLU A 146 5.33 21.43 -10.30
N THR A 147 6.32 22.31 -10.18
CA THR A 147 6.19 23.54 -9.40
C THR A 147 6.14 24.72 -10.35
N TYR A 148 5.26 25.65 -10.07
CA TYR A 148 5.14 26.90 -10.80
C TYR A 148 5.67 28.04 -9.95
N GLU A 149 6.28 29.05 -10.57
CA GLU A 149 6.69 30.23 -9.85
C GLU A 149 5.48 31.12 -9.54
N TYR A 150 5.55 31.86 -8.42
CA TYR A 150 4.45 32.73 -7.98
C TYR A 150 4.02 33.72 -9.07
N GLN A 151 4.97 34.23 -9.84
CA GLN A 151 4.74 35.20 -10.91
C GLN A 151 3.90 34.62 -12.05
N GLU A 152 3.97 33.32 -12.29
CA GLU A 152 3.18 32.61 -13.31
C GLU A 152 1.74 32.34 -12.86
N LEU A 153 1.56 32.04 -11.58
CA LEU A 153 0.24 31.69 -11.02
C LEU A 153 -0.57 32.89 -10.53
N PHE A 154 0.12 33.95 -10.09
CA PHE A 154 -0.54 35.10 -9.46
C PHE A 154 -1.64 35.74 -10.32
N PRO A 155 -1.42 36.00 -11.63
CA PRO A 155 -2.47 36.58 -12.49
C PRO A 155 -3.73 35.70 -12.59
N GLN A 156 -3.54 34.39 -12.65
CA GLN A 156 -4.66 33.43 -12.75
C GLN A 156 -5.43 33.33 -11.43
N LEU A 157 -4.72 33.37 -10.31
CA LEU A 157 -5.34 33.40 -8.97
C LEU A 157 -6.14 34.69 -8.74
N GLU A 158 -5.64 35.81 -9.26
CA GLU A 158 -6.34 37.11 -9.17
C GLU A 158 -7.60 37.14 -10.03
N GLU A 159 -7.56 36.57 -11.23
CA GLU A 159 -8.72 36.41 -12.10
C GLU A 159 -9.80 35.54 -11.45
N ILE A 160 -9.41 34.40 -10.86
CA ILE A 160 -10.32 33.52 -10.11
C ILE A 160 -10.92 34.27 -8.92
N ASN A 161 -10.13 35.05 -8.21
CA ASN A 161 -10.57 35.77 -7.04
C ASN A 161 -11.55 36.92 -7.41
N GLN A 162 -11.37 37.55 -8.54
CA GLN A 162 -12.32 38.52 -9.10
C GLN A 162 -13.63 37.83 -9.49
N TYR A 163 -13.57 36.72 -10.17
CA TYR A 163 -14.76 35.92 -10.55
C TYR A 163 -15.57 35.46 -9.32
N LEU A 164 -14.92 35.00 -8.27
CA LEU A 164 -15.59 34.63 -7.04
C LEU A 164 -16.29 35.82 -6.35
N ARG A 165 -15.66 36.98 -6.36
CA ARG A 165 -16.28 38.21 -5.80
C ARG A 165 -17.51 38.68 -6.61
N GLU A 166 -17.48 38.50 -7.94
CA GLU A 166 -18.64 38.80 -8.77
C GLU A 166 -19.81 37.89 -8.44
N ILE A 167 -19.59 36.58 -8.30
CA ILE A 167 -20.62 35.63 -7.89
C ILE A 167 -21.19 35.95 -6.50
N GLU A 168 -20.32 36.21 -5.52
CA GLU A 168 -20.77 36.60 -4.17
C GLU A 168 -21.57 37.89 -4.16
N SER A 169 -21.27 38.84 -5.05
CA SER A 169 -22.02 40.07 -5.17
C SER A 169 -23.38 39.90 -5.83
N GLU A 170 -23.50 38.97 -6.78
CA GLU A 170 -24.76 38.60 -7.42
C GLU A 170 -25.69 37.86 -6.44
N ASP A 171 -25.16 36.92 -5.67
CA ASP A 171 -25.93 36.18 -4.65
C ASP A 171 -26.46 37.10 -3.54
N ASN A 172 -25.66 38.06 -3.08
CA ASN A 172 -26.06 39.05 -2.11
C ASN A 172 -27.14 40.06 -2.63
N ASN A 173 -27.14 40.32 -3.95
CA ASN A 173 -28.20 41.14 -4.57
C ASN A 173 -29.50 40.38 -4.72
N LEU A 174 -29.47 39.10 -4.99
CA LEU A 174 -30.65 38.24 -5.09
C LEU A 174 -31.34 38.04 -3.74
N ASP A 175 -30.59 37.98 -2.64
CA ASP A 175 -31.14 37.90 -1.29
C ASP A 175 -31.70 39.23 -0.81
N SER A 176 -31.11 40.35 -1.21
CA SER A 176 -31.66 41.69 -0.88
C SER A 176 -32.93 42.04 -1.65
N GLU A 177 -33.09 41.55 -2.89
CA GLU A 177 -34.34 41.69 -3.65
C GLU A 177 -35.47 40.81 -3.08
N LYS A 178 -35.18 39.60 -2.59
CA LYS A 178 -36.16 38.74 -1.93
C LYS A 178 -36.67 39.35 -0.62
N VAL A 179 -35.80 39.93 0.18
CA VAL A 179 -36.17 40.58 1.47
C VAL A 179 -37.00 41.86 1.24
N SER A 180 -36.73 42.61 0.15
CA SER A 180 -37.52 43.83 -0.16
C SER A 180 -38.87 43.50 -0.78
N SER A 181 -39.07 42.34 -1.41
CA SER A 181 -40.36 41.90 -1.92
C SER A 181 -41.31 41.34 -0.83
N GLU A 182 -40.77 40.77 0.25
CA GLU A 182 -41.55 40.26 1.37
C GLU A 182 -42.07 41.36 2.35
N ILE A 183 -41.46 42.55 2.36
CA ILE A 183 -41.86 43.66 3.21
C ILE A 183 -43.02 44.51 2.62
N SER A 184 -43.37 44.29 1.33
CA SER A 184 -44.43 45.09 0.65
C SER A 184 -45.82 44.44 0.65
N GLU A 185 -46.02 43.31 1.32
CA GLU A 185 -47.32 42.65 1.48
C GLU A 185 -47.78 42.56 2.95
N GLU A 186 -48.00 43.71 3.60
CA GLU A 186 -48.91 43.74 4.73
C GLU A 186 -50.30 44.32 4.29
N PRO A 187 -51.36 43.54 4.38
CA PRO A 187 -52.67 44.07 4.08
C PRO A 187 -53.15 44.95 5.26
N SER A 188 -53.39 46.21 4.97
CA SER A 188 -54.17 47.10 5.82
C SER A 188 -55.59 46.53 6.04
N ASN A 189 -55.86 46.04 7.23
CA ASN A 189 -57.26 45.71 7.64
C ASN A 189 -57.73 46.68 8.69
N GLN A 190 -58.78 47.37 8.31
CA GLN A 190 -59.67 48.14 9.15
C GLN A 190 -60.55 47.23 10.05
#